data_5e38260e4783be64524b2175bea45757
#
_entry.id   5e38260e4783be64524b2175bea45757
#
_cell.length_a   1.000
_cell.length_b   1.000
_cell.length_c   1.000
_cell.angle_alpha   90.00
_cell.angle_beta   90.00
_cell.angle_gamma   90.00
#
_symmetry.space_group_name_H-M   'P 1'
#
loop_
_entity.id
_entity.type
_entity.pdbx_description
1 polymer ?
#
loop_
_entity_poly.entity_id
_entity_poly.type
_entity_poly.pdbx_seq_one_letter_code
_entity_poly.pdbx_strand_id
1 'polypeptide(L)'
;MTITEQITHMAEGQFWFFLAFATFLAGLCFYFAFNYLKKSRLIEDTPTAKIRSAAQGYVELEGNAKESKEFPVISPLTDSQCCWFRYEIERKSDKNWRTVEKGSSEHPFVIEDETGNCIVLPKGAEVTATDRSVWYGKTRQPEDRNPARTPVKMSVGSFQVKVDDFSASFKTGFSFTQYRYTEERIYAGDHLYAMGHFTSLQDSDHHRKKNELATEILKRWKLDQDGMLARFDSDGDGKIDVDEWDNARASAKRIASEKYDAEKDTRIYHTLSKSPVKGYPFLLSTLPQFALAKRYKTASAFLLAGFLLFGVGATVMVTSRF
;
A
#
# COMPACT_ATOMS: atom_id res chain seq x y z
N MET A 1 -43.34 -2.22 -32.13
CA MET A 1 -42.07 -1.95 -32.84
C MET A 1 -40.98 -2.74 -32.18
N THR A 2 -40.42 -3.70 -32.87
CA THR A 2 -39.33 -4.54 -32.32
C THR A 2 -38.02 -3.74 -32.29
N ILE A 3 -37.07 -4.12 -31.45
CA ILE A 3 -35.74 -3.43 -31.33
C ILE A 3 -35.05 -3.40 -32.72
N THR A 4 -35.19 -4.46 -33.50
CA THR A 4 -34.67 -4.56 -34.87
C THR A 4 -35.28 -3.54 -35.83
N GLU A 5 -36.60 -3.31 -35.79
CA GLU A 5 -37.27 -2.28 -36.61
C GLU A 5 -36.77 -0.85 -36.24
N GLN A 6 -36.55 -0.58 -34.96
CA GLN A 6 -35.98 0.72 -34.52
C GLN A 6 -34.59 0.96 -35.06
N ILE A 7 -33.76 -0.08 -35.10
CA ILE A 7 -32.38 -0.01 -35.61
C ILE A 7 -32.38 0.26 -37.14
N THR A 8 -33.25 -0.40 -37.87
CA THR A 8 -33.35 -0.25 -39.33
C THR A 8 -33.77 1.18 -39.75
N HIS A 9 -34.63 1.84 -38.96
CA HIS A 9 -35.10 3.20 -39.24
C HIS A 9 -34.25 4.31 -38.61
N MET A 10 -33.14 3.96 -37.95
CA MET A 10 -32.25 4.94 -37.30
C MET A 10 -31.47 5.73 -38.35
N ALA A 11 -31.30 7.04 -38.11
CA ALA A 11 -30.46 7.89 -38.97
C ALA A 11 -29.00 7.38 -38.99
N GLU A 12 -28.35 7.48 -40.17
CA GLU A 12 -26.98 6.94 -40.34
C GLU A 12 -25.97 7.42 -39.28
N GLY A 13 -25.96 8.71 -38.98
CA GLY A 13 -25.07 9.27 -38.00
C GLY A 13 -25.29 8.71 -36.58
N GLN A 14 -26.57 8.51 -36.21
CA GLN A 14 -26.93 7.90 -34.92
C GLN A 14 -26.53 6.43 -34.85
N PHE A 15 -26.72 5.67 -35.93
CA PHE A 15 -26.34 4.27 -36.01
C PHE A 15 -24.83 4.10 -35.79
N TRP A 16 -23.99 4.83 -36.53
CA TRP A 16 -22.54 4.74 -36.39
C TRP A 16 -22.02 5.20 -35.02
N PHE A 17 -22.69 6.22 -34.46
CA PHE A 17 -22.39 6.68 -33.10
C PHE A 17 -22.65 5.58 -32.04
N PHE A 18 -23.82 4.96 -32.06
CA PHE A 18 -24.17 3.92 -31.10
C PHE A 18 -23.34 2.65 -31.30
N LEU A 19 -23.04 2.27 -32.54
CA LEU A 19 -22.17 1.15 -32.84
C LEU A 19 -20.75 1.37 -32.34
N ALA A 20 -20.17 2.54 -32.60
CA ALA A 20 -18.84 2.91 -32.09
C ALA A 20 -18.81 2.97 -30.56
N PHE A 21 -19.87 3.51 -29.96
CA PHE A 21 -20.00 3.56 -28.51
C PHE A 21 -20.11 2.16 -27.89
N ALA A 22 -20.91 1.27 -28.44
CA ALA A 22 -21.08 -0.10 -27.96
C ALA A 22 -19.76 -0.91 -28.08
N THR A 23 -19.08 -0.81 -29.23
CA THR A 23 -17.79 -1.47 -29.45
C THR A 23 -16.69 -0.93 -28.53
N PHE A 24 -16.65 0.38 -28.33
CA PHE A 24 -15.72 0.99 -27.37
C PHE A 24 -15.95 0.49 -25.93
N LEU A 25 -17.23 0.46 -25.50
CA LEU A 25 -17.60 0.01 -24.17
C LEU A 25 -17.32 -1.49 -23.98
N ALA A 26 -17.56 -2.31 -25.01
CA ALA A 26 -17.17 -3.72 -25.01
C ALA A 26 -15.65 -3.89 -24.83
N GLY A 27 -14.83 -3.16 -25.60
CA GLY A 27 -13.38 -3.20 -25.48
C GLY A 27 -12.89 -2.78 -24.10
N LEU A 28 -13.50 -1.77 -23.51
CA LEU A 28 -13.19 -1.30 -22.16
C LEU A 28 -13.54 -2.34 -21.09
N CYS A 29 -14.73 -2.97 -21.21
CA CYS A 29 -15.14 -4.06 -20.32
C CYS A 29 -14.17 -5.25 -20.42
N PHE A 30 -13.79 -5.63 -21.63
CA PHE A 30 -12.82 -6.71 -21.87
C PHE A 30 -11.46 -6.41 -21.21
N TYR A 31 -10.91 -5.21 -21.43
CA TYR A 31 -9.63 -4.81 -20.85
C TYR A 31 -9.65 -4.88 -19.32
N PHE A 32 -10.66 -4.30 -18.68
CA PHE A 32 -10.76 -4.33 -17.22
C PHE A 32 -11.05 -5.73 -16.67
N ALA A 33 -11.86 -6.54 -17.37
CA ALA A 33 -12.13 -7.93 -16.98
C ALA A 33 -10.83 -8.74 -16.89
N PHE A 34 -9.99 -8.66 -17.92
CA PHE A 34 -8.71 -9.37 -17.93
C PHE A 34 -7.74 -8.84 -16.90
N ASN A 35 -7.73 -7.54 -16.65
CA ASN A 35 -6.90 -6.94 -15.61
C ASN A 35 -7.27 -7.44 -14.21
N TYR A 36 -8.56 -7.49 -13.89
CA TYR A 36 -9.05 -8.06 -12.63
C TYR A 36 -8.82 -9.57 -12.53
N LEU A 37 -9.00 -10.30 -13.62
CA LEU A 37 -8.74 -11.74 -13.65
C LEU A 37 -7.24 -12.03 -13.41
N LYS A 38 -6.35 -11.24 -14.03
CA LYS A 38 -4.91 -11.34 -13.80
C LYS A 38 -4.55 -11.08 -12.33
N LYS A 39 -5.13 -10.04 -11.72
CA LYS A 39 -4.92 -9.76 -10.28
C LYS A 39 -5.39 -10.93 -9.41
N SER A 40 -6.59 -11.47 -9.69
CA SER A 40 -7.11 -12.61 -8.92
C SER A 40 -6.22 -13.84 -9.00
N ARG A 41 -5.76 -14.19 -10.22
CA ARG A 41 -4.83 -15.31 -10.41
C ARG A 41 -3.51 -15.08 -9.70
N LEU A 42 -2.95 -13.86 -9.79
CA LEU A 42 -1.70 -13.55 -9.13
C LEU A 42 -1.80 -13.73 -7.60
N ILE A 43 -2.94 -13.37 -7.01
CA ILE A 43 -3.22 -13.56 -5.58
C ILE A 43 -3.31 -15.06 -5.24
N GLU A 44 -3.92 -15.88 -6.10
CA GLU A 44 -4.11 -17.31 -5.84
C GLU A 44 -2.85 -18.15 -6.11
N ASP A 45 -2.05 -17.74 -7.10
CA ASP A 45 -0.88 -18.48 -7.56
C ASP A 45 0.40 -18.14 -6.78
N THR A 46 0.42 -17.00 -6.04
CA THR A 46 1.59 -16.60 -5.26
C THR A 46 1.52 -17.26 -3.87
N PRO A 47 2.50 -18.08 -3.51
CA PRO A 47 2.53 -18.70 -2.18
C PRO A 47 2.83 -17.66 -1.11
N THR A 48 2.12 -17.73 0.01
CA THR A 48 2.36 -16.89 1.19
C THR A 48 3.73 -17.22 1.79
N ALA A 49 4.58 -16.23 1.91
CA ALA A 49 5.90 -16.35 2.50
C ALA A 49 5.90 -15.87 3.97
N LYS A 50 6.79 -16.45 4.78
CA LYS A 50 7.10 -15.91 6.11
C LYS A 50 8.18 -14.86 6.01
N ILE A 51 8.06 -13.77 6.78
CA ILE A 51 8.94 -12.60 6.69
C ILE A 51 10.41 -12.99 6.78
N ARG A 52 10.77 -13.86 7.72
CA ARG A 52 12.16 -14.29 7.92
C ARG A 52 12.76 -15.06 6.74
N SER A 53 11.94 -15.81 6.01
CA SER A 53 12.36 -16.67 4.90
C SER A 53 11.90 -16.18 3.53
N ALA A 54 11.29 -15.00 3.46
CA ALA A 54 10.81 -14.43 2.21
C ALA A 54 11.98 -14.19 1.24
N ALA A 55 11.80 -14.63 0.00
CA ALA A 55 12.77 -14.41 -1.06
C ALA A 55 12.78 -12.94 -1.48
N GLN A 56 13.94 -12.43 -1.95
CA GLN A 56 14.02 -11.10 -2.55
C GLN A 56 13.15 -11.04 -3.80
N GLY A 57 12.40 -9.95 -3.98
CA GLY A 57 11.55 -9.75 -5.13
C GLY A 57 10.07 -9.70 -4.80
N TYR A 58 9.23 -10.16 -5.71
CA TYR A 58 7.77 -10.05 -5.54
C TYR A 58 7.25 -11.20 -4.69
N VAL A 59 6.65 -10.88 -3.55
CA VAL A 59 6.17 -11.86 -2.57
C VAL A 59 4.79 -11.48 -2.03
N GLU A 60 4.16 -12.47 -1.41
CA GLU A 60 2.97 -12.35 -0.59
C GLU A 60 3.32 -12.57 0.87
N LEU A 61 2.87 -11.67 1.74
CA LEU A 61 3.03 -11.74 3.18
C LEU A 61 1.66 -11.64 3.87
N GLU A 62 1.48 -12.39 4.93
CA GLU A 62 0.35 -12.26 5.85
C GLU A 62 0.84 -12.05 7.28
N GLY A 63 0.22 -11.13 8.00
CA GLY A 63 0.57 -10.81 9.38
C GLY A 63 -0.39 -9.79 9.98
N ASN A 64 0.02 -9.16 11.05
CA ASN A 64 -0.73 -8.09 11.70
C ASN A 64 -0.07 -6.73 11.46
N ALA A 65 -0.89 -5.73 11.21
CA ALA A 65 -0.42 -4.36 11.10
C ALA A 65 0.05 -3.85 12.46
N LYS A 66 1.17 -3.13 12.47
CA LYS A 66 1.76 -2.54 13.66
C LYS A 66 2.21 -1.12 13.37
N GLU A 67 1.99 -0.24 14.32
CA GLU A 67 2.42 1.15 14.19
C GLU A 67 3.96 1.26 14.16
N SER A 68 4.45 2.20 13.38
CA SER A 68 5.85 2.60 13.48
C SER A 68 6.05 3.46 14.72
N LYS A 69 6.99 3.10 15.57
CA LYS A 69 7.35 3.92 16.75
C LYS A 69 7.95 5.27 16.35
N GLU A 70 8.59 5.32 15.18
CA GLU A 70 9.27 6.52 14.68
C GLU A 70 8.32 7.47 13.96
N PHE A 71 7.23 6.93 13.39
CA PHE A 71 6.28 7.69 12.56
C PHE A 71 4.85 7.40 13.00
N PRO A 72 4.36 7.98 14.12
CA PRO A 72 2.98 7.83 14.53
C PRO A 72 2.05 8.49 13.50
N VAL A 73 1.04 7.75 13.07
CA VAL A 73 0.07 8.19 12.08
C VAL A 73 -1.27 8.48 12.77
N ILE A 74 -1.78 9.68 12.58
CA ILE A 74 -3.08 10.11 13.09
C ILE A 74 -3.95 10.44 11.90
N SER A 75 -5.15 9.87 11.84
CA SER A 75 -6.08 10.13 10.76
C SER A 75 -6.68 11.54 10.89
N PRO A 76 -6.81 12.32 9.78
CA PRO A 76 -7.10 13.74 9.88
C PRO A 76 -8.56 14.07 10.19
N LEU A 77 -9.52 13.17 9.92
CA LEU A 77 -10.93 13.47 10.12
C LEU A 77 -11.45 12.98 11.47
N THR A 78 -10.90 11.87 12.00
CA THR A 78 -11.35 11.28 13.27
C THR A 78 -10.33 11.41 14.40
N ASP A 79 -9.15 12.00 14.16
CA ASP A 79 -8.02 12.06 15.10
C ASP A 79 -7.66 10.69 15.71
N SER A 80 -7.90 9.60 14.96
CA SER A 80 -7.64 8.25 15.42
C SER A 80 -6.22 7.83 15.09
N GLN A 81 -5.50 7.28 16.07
CA GLN A 81 -4.20 6.66 15.85
C GLN A 81 -4.36 5.39 15.02
N CYS A 82 -3.57 5.23 13.97
CA CYS A 82 -3.69 4.12 13.02
C CYS A 82 -2.34 3.86 12.32
N CYS A 83 -2.25 2.72 11.62
CA CYS A 83 -1.10 2.41 10.76
C CYS A 83 -1.17 3.13 9.42
N TRP A 84 -2.37 3.27 8.89
CA TRP A 84 -2.62 3.89 7.59
C TRP A 84 -4.04 4.44 7.52
N PHE A 85 -4.22 5.54 6.75
CA PHE A 85 -5.53 6.10 6.47
C PHE A 85 -5.66 6.57 5.02
N ARG A 86 -6.90 6.64 4.55
CA ARG A 86 -7.32 7.37 3.36
C ARG A 86 -8.60 8.09 3.67
N TYR A 87 -8.70 9.36 3.26
CA TYR A 87 -9.91 10.15 3.45
C TYR A 87 -10.34 10.85 2.17
N GLU A 88 -11.64 11.15 2.12
CA GLU A 88 -12.26 11.94 1.07
C GLU A 88 -13.36 12.83 1.68
N ILE A 89 -13.32 14.12 1.32
CA ILE A 89 -14.32 15.11 1.68
C ILE A 89 -15.03 15.52 0.40
N GLU A 90 -16.33 15.36 0.37
CA GLU A 90 -17.18 15.73 -0.74
C GLU A 90 -18.19 16.78 -0.32
N ARG A 91 -18.49 17.71 -1.21
CA ARG A 91 -19.53 18.73 -1.03
C ARG A 91 -20.69 18.44 -1.95
N LYS A 92 -21.91 18.55 -1.43
CA LYS A 92 -23.13 18.43 -2.22
C LYS A 92 -23.29 19.68 -3.08
N SER A 93 -23.41 19.47 -4.38
CA SER A 93 -23.72 20.50 -5.38
C SER A 93 -24.93 20.04 -6.16
N ASP A 94 -26.06 20.68 -5.94
CA ASP A 94 -27.36 20.29 -6.51
C ASP A 94 -27.69 18.80 -6.28
N LYS A 95 -27.62 17.99 -7.33
CA LYS A 95 -27.91 16.54 -7.28
C LYS A 95 -26.66 15.67 -7.12
N ASN A 96 -25.46 16.23 -7.23
CA ASN A 96 -24.20 15.48 -7.28
C ASN A 96 -23.27 15.81 -6.11
N TRP A 97 -22.45 14.83 -5.72
CA TRP A 97 -21.35 15.02 -4.82
C TRP A 97 -20.07 15.36 -5.59
N ARG A 98 -19.34 16.36 -5.15
CA ARG A 98 -18.04 16.75 -5.73
C ARG A 98 -16.97 16.63 -4.69
N THR A 99 -15.91 15.92 -5.01
CA THR A 99 -14.71 15.82 -4.16
C THR A 99 -14.08 17.20 -4.01
N VAL A 100 -13.92 17.65 -2.77
CA VAL A 100 -13.29 18.90 -2.38
C VAL A 100 -11.87 18.66 -1.91
N GLU A 101 -11.66 17.52 -1.23
CA GLU A 101 -10.38 17.15 -0.66
C GLU A 101 -10.27 15.64 -0.54
N LYS A 102 -9.09 15.11 -0.75
CA LYS A 102 -8.78 13.70 -0.51
C LYS A 102 -7.30 13.54 -0.20
N GLY A 103 -6.97 12.54 0.58
CA GLY A 103 -5.59 12.22 0.91
C GLY A 103 -5.44 10.80 1.45
N SER A 104 -4.21 10.35 1.52
CA SER A 104 -3.84 9.07 2.13
C SER A 104 -2.49 9.19 2.80
N SER A 105 -2.27 8.38 3.85
CA SER A 105 -0.96 8.29 4.49
C SER A 105 0.05 7.61 3.57
N GLU A 106 1.24 8.18 3.43
CA GLU A 106 2.40 7.57 2.79
C GLU A 106 3.47 7.17 3.85
N HIS A 107 3.18 7.38 5.15
CA HIS A 107 4.09 7.04 6.23
C HIS A 107 4.30 5.54 6.33
N PRO A 108 5.54 5.10 6.60
CA PRO A 108 5.84 3.69 6.81
C PRO A 108 5.12 3.14 8.03
N PHE A 109 4.67 1.90 7.96
CA PHE A 109 4.19 1.12 9.09
C PHE A 109 4.73 -0.30 9.00
N VAL A 110 4.43 -1.16 9.95
CA VAL A 110 5.03 -2.49 10.05
C VAL A 110 3.97 -3.56 9.85
N ILE A 111 4.31 -4.61 9.12
CA ILE A 111 3.62 -5.90 9.17
C ILE A 111 4.47 -6.87 10.00
N GLU A 112 3.85 -7.56 10.94
CA GLU A 112 4.48 -8.51 11.84
C GLU A 112 3.83 -9.88 11.68
N ASP A 113 4.64 -10.91 11.50
CA ASP A 113 4.23 -12.31 11.60
C ASP A 113 4.98 -12.99 12.76
N GLU A 114 4.76 -14.28 12.96
CA GLU A 114 5.44 -15.08 13.99
C GLU A 114 6.97 -15.17 13.80
N THR A 115 7.49 -14.80 12.63
CA THR A 115 8.91 -14.97 12.26
C THR A 115 9.68 -13.67 12.30
N GLY A 116 9.01 -12.50 12.17
CA GLY A 116 9.68 -11.22 12.16
C GLY A 116 8.80 -10.04 11.78
N ASN A 117 9.45 -8.92 11.50
CA ASN A 117 8.85 -7.64 11.14
C ASN A 117 9.31 -7.21 9.76
N CYS A 118 8.38 -6.62 8.98
CA CYS A 118 8.69 -6.01 7.69
C CYS A 118 8.09 -4.60 7.61
N ILE A 119 8.87 -3.63 7.21
CA ILE A 119 8.45 -2.24 7.03
C ILE A 119 7.69 -2.14 5.71
N VAL A 120 6.45 -1.70 5.76
CA VAL A 120 5.61 -1.46 4.59
C VAL A 120 5.71 0.01 4.21
N LEU A 121 6.09 0.27 2.96
CA LEU A 121 6.13 1.60 2.35
C LEU A 121 4.88 1.77 1.47
N PRO A 122 3.76 2.33 1.96
CA PRO A 122 2.46 2.22 1.31
C PRO A 122 2.30 3.04 0.03
N LYS A 123 3.30 3.85 -0.32
CA LYS A 123 3.27 4.69 -1.52
C LYS A 123 2.99 3.89 -2.79
N GLY A 124 1.87 4.22 -3.44
CA GLY A 124 1.45 3.57 -4.69
C GLY A 124 0.81 2.19 -4.49
N ALA A 125 0.45 1.82 -3.27
CA ALA A 125 -0.34 0.63 -2.97
C ALA A 125 -1.82 0.82 -3.31
N GLU A 126 -2.45 -0.25 -3.80
CA GLU A 126 -3.90 -0.38 -3.85
C GLU A 126 -4.37 -0.94 -2.50
N VAL A 127 -4.96 -0.07 -1.68
CA VAL A 127 -5.35 -0.44 -0.32
C VAL A 127 -6.83 -0.76 -0.25
N THR A 128 -7.16 -1.89 0.39
CA THR A 128 -8.51 -2.31 0.72
C THR A 128 -8.63 -2.44 2.23
N ALA A 129 -9.11 -1.39 2.90
CA ALA A 129 -9.37 -1.40 4.33
C ALA A 129 -10.83 -1.81 4.59
N THR A 130 -11.05 -2.59 5.66
CA THR A 130 -12.40 -2.98 6.12
C THR A 130 -13.00 -1.96 7.06
N ASP A 131 -12.17 -1.21 7.80
CA ASP A 131 -12.64 -0.09 8.60
C ASP A 131 -12.87 1.12 7.69
N ARG A 132 -14.16 1.46 7.54
CA ARG A 132 -14.61 2.60 6.74
C ARG A 132 -15.72 3.30 7.49
N SER A 133 -15.54 4.60 7.73
CA SER A 133 -16.54 5.48 8.32
C SER A 133 -17.04 6.46 7.27
N VAL A 134 -18.36 6.68 7.22
CA VAL A 134 -18.99 7.68 6.35
C VAL A 134 -19.97 8.47 7.20
N TRP A 135 -19.82 9.78 7.24
CA TRP A 135 -20.75 10.66 7.97
C TRP A 135 -20.93 11.99 7.23
N TYR A 136 -21.82 12.82 7.74
CA TYR A 136 -22.23 14.05 7.07
C TYR A 136 -22.12 15.22 8.03
N GLY A 137 -21.79 16.40 7.50
CA GLY A 137 -21.69 17.62 8.24
C GLY A 137 -22.01 18.86 7.42
N LYS A 138 -21.94 20.03 8.05
CA LYS A 138 -22.25 21.33 7.43
C LYS A 138 -20.99 22.10 7.05
N THR A 139 -19.86 21.75 7.62
CA THR A 139 -18.56 22.42 7.47
C THR A 139 -17.60 21.60 6.62
N ARG A 140 -16.56 22.19 6.05
CA ARG A 140 -15.55 21.48 5.28
C ARG A 140 -14.77 20.47 6.15
N GLN A 141 -14.47 20.83 7.37
CA GLN A 141 -13.86 19.91 8.35
C GLN A 141 -14.94 19.44 9.33
N PRO A 142 -14.95 18.16 9.72
CA PRO A 142 -15.94 17.66 10.66
C PRO A 142 -15.79 18.34 12.02
N GLU A 143 -16.89 18.82 12.56
CA GLU A 143 -16.97 19.35 13.93
C GLU A 143 -16.96 18.22 14.95
N ASP A 144 -17.59 17.11 14.60
CA ASP A 144 -17.59 15.88 15.38
C ASP A 144 -16.54 14.91 14.79
N ARG A 145 -15.42 14.82 15.50
CA ARG A 145 -14.28 13.98 15.10
C ARG A 145 -14.37 12.54 15.61
N ASN A 146 -15.44 12.21 16.33
CA ASN A 146 -15.64 10.87 16.86
C ASN A 146 -16.97 10.27 16.35
N PRO A 147 -17.08 9.96 15.04
CA PRO A 147 -18.22 9.21 14.57
C PRO A 147 -18.22 7.86 15.29
N ALA A 148 -19.34 7.48 15.90
CA ALA A 148 -19.50 6.19 16.53
C ALA A 148 -18.95 5.11 15.58
N ARG A 149 -18.01 4.29 16.05
CA ARG A 149 -17.47 3.16 15.29
C ARG A 149 -18.65 2.25 14.96
N THR A 150 -19.17 2.37 13.75
CA THR A 150 -20.09 1.39 13.20
C THR A 150 -19.20 0.35 12.51
N PRO A 151 -18.90 -0.78 13.13
CA PRO A 151 -18.20 -1.84 12.43
C PRO A 151 -19.10 -2.26 11.28
N VAL A 152 -18.69 -2.01 10.06
CA VAL A 152 -19.31 -2.61 8.88
C VAL A 152 -19.03 -4.09 8.99
N LYS A 153 -19.95 -4.85 9.60
CA LYS A 153 -19.92 -6.31 9.53
C LYS A 153 -20.11 -6.67 8.06
N MET A 154 -19.01 -6.85 7.34
CA MET A 154 -19.05 -7.49 6.03
C MET A 154 -19.45 -8.95 6.22
N SER A 155 -20.73 -9.23 6.09
CA SER A 155 -21.21 -10.57 5.83
C SER A 155 -20.79 -10.95 4.41
N VAL A 156 -19.98 -11.98 4.31
CA VAL A 156 -19.60 -12.59 3.03
C VAL A 156 -20.89 -13.21 2.45
N GLY A 157 -21.61 -12.47 1.60
CA GLY A 157 -22.78 -13.02 0.94
C GLY A 157 -23.89 -12.06 0.51
N SER A 158 -23.94 -10.84 1.04
CA SER A 158 -24.92 -9.87 0.54
C SER A 158 -24.38 -8.46 0.73
N PHE A 159 -24.32 -7.74 -0.36
CA PHE A 159 -24.02 -6.31 -0.37
C PHE A 159 -25.26 -5.56 0.17
N GLN A 160 -25.40 -5.52 1.48
CA GLN A 160 -26.36 -4.63 2.12
C GLN A 160 -25.62 -3.37 2.57
N VAL A 161 -25.69 -2.36 1.75
CA VAL A 161 -25.47 -0.99 2.21
C VAL A 161 -26.67 -0.65 3.11
N LYS A 162 -26.50 -0.74 4.43
CA LYS A 162 -27.47 -0.11 5.34
C LYS A 162 -27.33 1.40 5.16
N VAL A 163 -28.25 1.94 4.38
CA VAL A 163 -28.53 3.38 4.31
C VAL A 163 -29.47 3.68 5.49
N ASP A 164 -29.02 3.49 6.69
CA ASP A 164 -29.76 3.90 7.88
C ASP A 164 -29.25 5.27 8.31
N ASP A 165 -30.11 6.24 8.26
CA ASP A 165 -30.09 7.63 8.69
C ASP A 165 -30.11 8.73 7.60
N PHE A 166 -30.70 8.45 6.47
CA PHE A 166 -31.05 9.54 5.54
C PHE A 166 -32.30 10.33 5.95
N SER A 167 -33.08 9.86 6.91
CA SER A 167 -34.42 10.42 7.18
C SER A 167 -34.51 11.47 8.30
N ALA A 168 -33.46 11.75 9.04
CA ALA A 168 -33.54 12.65 10.21
C ALA A 168 -33.29 14.15 9.91
N SER A 169 -32.82 14.55 8.73
CA SER A 169 -32.43 15.95 8.44
C SER A 169 -33.31 16.69 7.42
N PHE A 170 -34.49 16.18 7.08
CA PHE A 170 -35.35 16.80 6.04
C PHE A 170 -36.44 17.76 6.56
N LYS A 171 -36.27 18.32 7.73
CA LYS A 171 -37.26 19.33 8.24
C LYS A 171 -36.58 20.61 8.66
N THR A 172 -36.02 21.38 7.74
CA THR A 172 -35.96 22.85 7.82
C THR A 172 -35.42 23.38 6.48
N GLY A 173 -36.18 24.24 5.83
CA GLY A 173 -35.97 24.76 4.47
C GLY A 173 -34.86 25.84 4.36
N PHE A 174 -33.65 25.53 4.82
CA PHE A 174 -32.44 26.30 4.55
C PHE A 174 -31.45 25.39 3.81
N SER A 175 -31.02 25.81 2.62
CA SER A 175 -29.99 25.16 1.83
C SER A 175 -28.63 25.30 2.53
N PHE A 176 -28.37 24.47 3.53
CA PHE A 176 -27.05 24.39 4.13
C PHE A 176 -26.14 23.56 3.20
N THR A 177 -24.95 24.09 2.94
CA THR A 177 -23.89 23.32 2.27
C THR A 177 -23.66 22.02 3.05
N GLN A 178 -23.89 20.88 2.41
CA GLN A 178 -23.73 19.56 3.04
C GLN A 178 -22.42 18.94 2.57
N TYR A 179 -21.64 18.44 3.51
CA TYR A 179 -20.42 17.69 3.25
C TYR A 179 -20.63 16.22 3.62
N ARG A 180 -19.99 15.35 2.85
CA ARG A 180 -19.84 13.93 3.15
C ARG A 180 -18.37 13.65 3.39
N TYR A 181 -18.07 13.05 4.52
CA TYR A 181 -16.73 12.63 4.90
C TYR A 181 -16.66 11.13 4.82
N THR A 182 -15.62 10.64 4.19
CA THR A 182 -15.31 9.21 4.11
C THR A 182 -13.89 9.03 4.61
N GLU A 183 -13.68 8.14 5.56
CA GLU A 183 -12.36 7.80 6.06
C GLU A 183 -12.23 6.28 6.17
N GLU A 184 -11.12 5.77 5.66
CA GLU A 184 -10.74 4.35 5.71
C GLU A 184 -9.43 4.24 6.46
N ARG A 185 -9.30 3.22 7.33
CA ARG A 185 -8.15 3.08 8.23
C ARG A 185 -7.71 1.63 8.33
N ILE A 186 -6.43 1.44 8.65
CA ILE A 186 -5.84 0.19 9.11
C ILE A 186 -5.28 0.46 10.50
N TYR A 187 -5.77 -0.26 11.49
CA TYR A 187 -5.33 -0.13 12.87
C TYR A 187 -4.22 -1.10 13.21
N ALA A 188 -3.50 -0.79 14.30
CA ALA A 188 -2.59 -1.75 14.90
C ALA A 188 -3.37 -2.98 15.38
N GLY A 189 -2.85 -4.17 15.05
CA GLY A 189 -3.49 -5.46 15.32
C GLY A 189 -4.45 -5.95 14.24
N ASP A 190 -4.80 -5.13 13.25
CA ASP A 190 -5.58 -5.60 12.11
C ASP A 190 -4.80 -6.65 11.32
N HIS A 191 -5.49 -7.71 10.89
CA HIS A 191 -4.93 -8.65 9.93
C HIS A 191 -4.60 -7.92 8.63
N LEU A 192 -3.39 -8.12 8.13
CA LEU A 192 -2.89 -7.51 6.90
C LEU A 192 -2.39 -8.57 5.93
N TYR A 193 -3.05 -8.64 4.78
CA TYR A 193 -2.57 -9.29 3.58
C TYR A 193 -1.81 -8.28 2.75
N ALA A 194 -0.57 -8.56 2.39
CA ALA A 194 0.29 -7.65 1.67
C ALA A 194 1.02 -8.37 0.53
N MET A 195 0.95 -7.81 -0.68
CA MET A 195 1.61 -8.35 -1.86
C MET A 195 2.41 -7.24 -2.53
N GLY A 196 3.74 -7.40 -2.63
CA GLY A 196 4.62 -6.35 -3.13
C GLY A 196 6.05 -6.81 -3.35
N HIS A 197 6.93 -5.85 -3.58
CA HIS A 197 8.36 -6.08 -3.75
C HIS A 197 9.07 -6.09 -2.40
N PHE A 198 9.52 -7.26 -2.01
CA PHE A 198 10.24 -7.49 -0.77
C PHE A 198 11.73 -7.32 -0.96
N THR A 199 12.35 -6.56 -0.10
CA THR A 199 13.80 -6.35 -0.08
C THR A 199 14.29 -6.44 1.35
N SER A 200 15.31 -7.25 1.59
CA SER A 200 16.04 -7.24 2.86
C SER A 200 17.21 -6.30 2.70
N LEU A 201 17.16 -5.20 3.40
CA LEU A 201 18.31 -4.33 3.55
C LEU A 201 19.23 -4.99 4.59
N GLN A 202 20.07 -5.86 4.13
CA GLN A 202 21.30 -6.13 4.86
C GLN A 202 22.09 -4.84 4.76
N ASP A 203 22.39 -4.23 5.90
CA ASP A 203 23.12 -2.97 5.94
C ASP A 203 24.42 -3.10 5.12
N SER A 204 24.36 -2.76 3.84
CA SER A 204 25.54 -2.71 2.95
C SER A 204 26.56 -1.70 3.44
N ASP A 205 26.19 -0.84 4.38
CA ASP A 205 27.05 0.09 5.09
C ASP A 205 27.87 -0.56 6.22
N HIS A 206 27.71 -1.84 6.54
CA HIS A 206 28.47 -2.48 7.61
C HIS A 206 29.98 -2.35 7.42
N HIS A 207 30.47 -2.69 6.22
CA HIS A 207 31.89 -2.58 5.92
C HIS A 207 32.36 -1.13 5.94
N ARG A 208 31.55 -0.19 5.47
CA ARG A 208 31.88 1.22 5.49
C ARG A 208 31.93 1.76 6.92
N LYS A 209 30.90 1.53 7.72
CA LYS A 209 30.85 1.97 9.13
C LYS A 209 31.94 1.34 10.00
N LYS A 210 32.23 0.04 9.82
CA LYS A 210 33.34 -0.61 10.50
C LYS A 210 34.67 0.01 10.10
N ASN A 211 34.90 0.33 8.83
CA ASN A 211 36.10 0.99 8.37
C ASN A 211 36.20 2.45 8.85
N GLU A 212 35.09 3.18 8.88
CA GLU A 212 35.04 4.53 9.45
C GLU A 212 35.41 4.53 10.94
N LEU A 213 34.83 3.60 11.72
CA LEU A 213 35.12 3.43 13.14
C LEU A 213 36.58 3.01 13.37
N ALA A 214 37.14 2.08 12.58
CA ALA A 214 38.52 1.70 12.63
C ALA A 214 39.46 2.89 12.34
N THR A 215 39.08 3.73 11.36
CA THR A 215 39.84 4.94 11.04
C THR A 215 39.78 5.96 12.17
N GLU A 216 38.67 6.11 12.86
CA GLU A 216 38.52 6.99 14.01
C GLU A 216 39.38 6.51 15.18
N ILE A 217 39.41 5.20 15.48
CA ILE A 217 40.27 4.59 16.50
C ILE A 217 41.75 4.88 16.18
N LEU A 218 42.17 4.65 14.96
CA LEU A 218 43.54 4.94 14.52
C LEU A 218 43.90 6.42 14.63
N LYS A 219 42.99 7.33 14.31
CA LYS A 219 43.21 8.78 14.51
C LYS A 219 43.42 9.13 15.97
N ARG A 220 42.62 8.55 16.88
CA ARG A 220 42.80 8.77 18.33
C ARG A 220 44.14 8.24 18.81
N TRP A 221 44.55 7.04 18.37
CA TRP A 221 45.86 6.48 18.74
C TRP A 221 47.04 7.31 18.22
N LYS A 222 46.93 7.86 17.01
CA LYS A 222 47.96 8.78 16.48
C LYS A 222 48.12 10.07 17.28
N LEU A 223 47.05 10.53 17.93
CA LEU A 223 47.13 11.72 18.81
C LEU A 223 47.79 11.40 20.16
N ASP A 224 47.76 10.13 20.59
CA ASP A 224 48.40 9.61 21.81
C ASP A 224 49.65 8.82 21.40
N GLN A 225 50.76 9.53 21.12
CA GLN A 225 51.99 8.91 20.66
C GLN A 225 52.60 7.96 21.71
N ASP A 226 52.59 8.36 22.97
CA ASP A 226 53.15 7.53 24.07
C ASP A 226 52.36 6.24 24.23
N GLY A 227 51.02 6.33 24.15
CA GLY A 227 50.14 5.16 24.19
C GLY A 227 50.25 4.28 22.93
N MET A 228 50.61 4.85 21.81
CA MET A 228 50.84 4.13 20.56
C MET A 228 52.12 3.31 20.62
N LEU A 229 53.22 3.93 21.03
CA LEU A 229 54.52 3.25 21.26
C LEU A 229 54.39 2.14 22.30
N ALA A 230 53.81 2.42 23.46
CA ALA A 230 53.63 1.42 24.52
C ALA A 230 52.85 0.18 24.09
N ARG A 231 52.01 0.26 23.01
CA ARG A 231 51.18 -0.84 22.54
C ARG A 231 51.75 -1.58 21.35
N PHE A 232 52.47 -0.89 20.48
CA PHE A 232 52.81 -1.43 19.15
C PHE A 232 54.29 -1.37 18.83
N ASP A 233 55.11 -0.60 19.53
CA ASP A 233 56.57 -0.61 19.43
C ASP A 233 57.09 -1.92 20.06
N SER A 234 57.37 -2.91 19.22
CA SER A 234 57.74 -4.26 19.64
C SER A 234 59.23 -4.41 19.83
N ASP A 235 60.04 -3.60 19.14
CA ASP A 235 61.50 -3.65 19.18
C ASP A 235 62.11 -2.58 20.12
N GLY A 236 61.28 -1.62 20.57
CA GLY A 236 61.67 -0.60 21.54
C GLY A 236 62.52 0.51 20.95
N ASP A 237 62.50 0.72 19.64
CA ASP A 237 63.30 1.74 18.97
C ASP A 237 62.71 3.16 19.07
N GLY A 238 61.52 3.31 19.65
CA GLY A 238 60.81 4.57 19.85
C GLY A 238 60.14 5.10 18.59
N LYS A 239 59.95 4.25 17.57
CA LYS A 239 59.25 4.58 16.32
C LYS A 239 58.29 3.44 15.97
N ILE A 240 57.23 3.74 15.23
CA ILE A 240 56.31 2.74 14.69
C ILE A 240 56.70 2.48 13.24
N ASP A 241 57.24 1.30 12.95
CA ASP A 241 57.61 0.87 11.63
C ASP A 241 56.39 0.38 10.82
N VAL A 242 56.60 -0.13 9.57
CA VAL A 242 55.52 -0.55 8.67
C VAL A 242 54.78 -1.77 9.22
N ASP A 243 55.50 -2.75 9.77
CA ASP A 243 54.93 -3.99 10.27
C ASP A 243 54.13 -3.75 11.55
N GLU A 244 54.65 -2.90 12.42
CA GLU A 244 53.99 -2.45 13.65
C GLU A 244 52.73 -1.63 13.35
N TRP A 245 52.82 -0.79 12.30
CA TRP A 245 51.66 -0.04 11.81
C TRP A 245 50.55 -0.95 11.24
N ASP A 246 50.93 -2.05 10.57
CA ASP A 246 49.96 -3.03 10.09
C ASP A 246 49.30 -3.81 11.23
N ASN A 247 50.04 -4.09 12.31
CA ASN A 247 49.52 -4.66 13.55
C ASN A 247 48.55 -3.69 14.23
N ALA A 248 48.85 -2.39 14.27
CA ALA A 248 47.95 -1.37 14.79
C ALA A 248 46.67 -1.27 13.97
N ARG A 249 46.73 -1.33 12.63
CA ARG A 249 45.56 -1.36 11.73
C ARG A 249 44.70 -2.59 11.97
N ALA A 250 45.30 -3.77 12.08
CA ALA A 250 44.59 -5.02 12.34
C ALA A 250 43.86 -4.97 13.69
N SER A 251 44.53 -4.44 14.74
CA SER A 251 43.94 -4.26 16.05
C SER A 251 42.78 -3.25 16.05
N ALA A 252 42.91 -2.13 15.34
CA ALA A 252 41.85 -1.14 15.21
C ALA A 252 40.63 -1.71 14.48
N LYS A 253 40.83 -2.51 13.40
CA LYS A 253 39.76 -3.21 12.70
C LYS A 253 39.03 -4.21 13.58
N ARG A 254 39.77 -4.98 14.41
CA ARG A 254 39.23 -5.93 15.36
C ARG A 254 38.34 -5.22 16.39
N ILE A 255 38.87 -4.19 17.05
CA ILE A 255 38.14 -3.41 18.06
C ILE A 255 36.93 -2.73 17.44
N ALA A 256 37.05 -2.16 16.23
CA ALA A 256 35.95 -1.57 15.52
C ALA A 256 34.87 -2.61 15.23
N SER A 257 35.24 -3.84 14.83
CA SER A 257 34.30 -4.92 14.62
C SER A 257 33.61 -5.35 15.91
N GLU A 258 34.36 -5.58 16.97
CA GLU A 258 33.80 -5.98 18.27
C GLU A 258 32.86 -4.91 18.83
N LYS A 259 33.27 -3.63 18.80
CA LYS A 259 32.44 -2.51 19.25
C LYS A 259 31.18 -2.34 18.39
N TYR A 260 31.32 -2.40 17.08
CA TYR A 260 30.21 -2.33 16.14
C TYR A 260 29.23 -3.49 16.32
N ASP A 261 29.72 -4.72 16.51
CA ASP A 261 28.91 -5.91 16.71
C ASP A 261 28.25 -5.94 18.10
N ALA A 262 28.88 -5.31 19.13
CA ALA A 262 28.28 -5.14 20.45
C ALA A 262 27.17 -4.06 20.48
N GLU A 263 27.32 -3.00 19.71
CA GLU A 263 26.29 -1.94 19.54
C GLU A 263 25.21 -2.34 18.52
N LYS A 264 25.44 -3.43 17.80
CA LYS A 264 24.57 -3.90 16.74
C LYS A 264 23.34 -4.59 17.31
N ASP A 265 22.24 -3.88 17.29
CA ASP A 265 20.92 -4.49 17.17
C ASP A 265 20.89 -5.14 15.77
N THR A 266 21.00 -6.46 15.70
CA THR A 266 21.11 -7.26 14.46
C THR A 266 19.77 -7.26 13.70
N ARG A 267 19.22 -6.08 13.41
CA ARG A 267 17.96 -5.94 12.69
C ARG A 267 18.25 -5.95 11.20
N ILE A 268 18.04 -7.09 10.59
CA ILE A 268 17.81 -7.15 9.17
C ILE A 268 16.48 -6.42 8.96
N TYR A 269 16.54 -5.24 8.32
CA TYR A 269 15.33 -4.49 7.97
C TYR A 269 14.76 -5.07 6.69
N HIS A 270 13.62 -5.72 6.81
CA HIS A 270 12.83 -6.13 5.66
C HIS A 270 11.92 -4.98 5.25
N THR A 271 11.82 -4.72 3.97
CA THR A 271 10.92 -3.70 3.42
C THR A 271 10.03 -4.30 2.34
N LEU A 272 8.77 -3.88 2.33
CA LEU A 272 7.80 -4.21 1.30
C LEU A 272 7.33 -2.93 0.62
N SER A 273 7.45 -2.86 -0.70
CA SER A 273 7.16 -1.66 -1.47
C SER A 273 6.54 -1.99 -2.83
N LYS A 274 6.23 -0.95 -3.60
CA LYS A 274 5.77 -1.12 -4.99
C LYS A 274 6.86 -1.74 -5.85
N SER A 275 6.49 -2.76 -6.64
CA SER A 275 7.41 -3.37 -7.59
C SER A 275 7.88 -2.37 -8.65
N PRO A 276 9.20 -2.32 -8.96
CA PRO A 276 9.71 -1.55 -10.09
C PRO A 276 9.28 -2.14 -11.44
N VAL A 277 8.90 -3.42 -11.47
CA VAL A 277 8.49 -4.13 -12.68
C VAL A 277 7.00 -3.87 -12.95
N LYS A 278 6.68 -3.41 -14.16
CA LYS A 278 5.29 -3.19 -14.58
C LYS A 278 4.52 -4.51 -14.60
N GLY A 279 3.26 -4.47 -14.18
CA GLY A 279 2.36 -5.63 -14.20
C GLY A 279 2.28 -6.41 -12.90
N TYR A 280 3.09 -6.05 -11.91
CA TYR A 280 3.00 -6.58 -10.55
C TYR A 280 2.32 -5.54 -9.65
N PRO A 281 1.06 -5.77 -9.22
CA PRO A 281 0.33 -4.84 -8.37
C PRO A 281 0.94 -4.81 -6.96
N PHE A 282 0.88 -3.66 -6.31
CA PHE A 282 1.17 -3.55 -4.89
C PHE A 282 -0.16 -3.48 -4.14
N LEU A 283 -0.48 -4.54 -3.40
CA LEU A 283 -1.76 -4.71 -2.72
C LEU A 283 -1.56 -4.74 -1.21
N LEU A 284 -2.40 -3.99 -0.51
CA LEU A 284 -2.51 -4.04 0.96
C LEU A 284 -3.98 -4.23 1.30
N SER A 285 -4.33 -5.25 2.09
CA SER A 285 -5.73 -5.55 2.38
C SER A 285 -5.89 -6.06 3.80
N THR A 286 -6.89 -5.54 4.50
CA THR A 286 -7.34 -6.13 5.77
C THR A 286 -8.33 -7.29 5.56
N LEU A 287 -8.72 -7.54 4.29
CA LEU A 287 -9.44 -8.75 3.92
C LEU A 287 -8.46 -9.91 3.73
N PRO A 288 -8.82 -11.13 4.14
CA PRO A 288 -8.01 -12.31 3.88
C PRO A 288 -7.92 -12.61 2.38
N GLN A 289 -6.85 -13.31 1.98
CA GLN A 289 -6.52 -13.65 0.60
C GLN A 289 -7.72 -14.12 -0.23
N PHE A 290 -8.46 -15.12 0.28
CA PHE A 290 -9.59 -15.71 -0.44
C PHE A 290 -10.73 -14.72 -0.72
N ALA A 291 -11.00 -13.80 0.22
CA ALA A 291 -12.04 -12.79 0.07
C ALA A 291 -11.64 -11.74 -0.96
N LEU A 292 -10.36 -11.34 -0.96
CA LEU A 292 -9.82 -10.41 -1.95
C LEU A 292 -9.82 -11.01 -3.37
N ALA A 293 -9.34 -12.25 -3.53
CA ALA A 293 -9.37 -12.97 -4.79
C ALA A 293 -10.81 -13.13 -5.33
N LYS A 294 -11.76 -13.52 -4.48
CA LYS A 294 -13.16 -13.63 -4.83
C LYS A 294 -13.74 -12.30 -5.30
N ARG A 295 -13.40 -11.18 -4.65
CA ARG A 295 -13.82 -9.84 -5.07
C ARG A 295 -13.37 -9.51 -6.50
N TYR A 296 -12.11 -9.78 -6.82
CA TYR A 296 -11.60 -9.56 -8.18
C TYR A 296 -12.20 -10.52 -9.20
N LYS A 297 -12.44 -11.79 -8.86
CA LYS A 297 -13.15 -12.76 -9.73
C LYS A 297 -14.57 -12.31 -10.05
N THR A 298 -15.33 -11.91 -9.04
CA THR A 298 -16.70 -11.45 -9.25
C THR A 298 -16.74 -10.18 -10.10
N ALA A 299 -15.88 -9.20 -9.84
CA ALA A 299 -15.76 -8.00 -10.66
C ALA A 299 -15.41 -8.33 -12.12
N SER A 300 -14.47 -9.25 -12.35
CA SER A 300 -14.12 -9.72 -13.70
C SER A 300 -15.32 -10.41 -14.40
N ALA A 301 -16.08 -11.25 -13.69
CA ALA A 301 -17.24 -11.93 -14.25
C ALA A 301 -18.32 -10.94 -14.68
N PHE A 302 -18.62 -9.91 -13.89
CA PHE A 302 -19.55 -8.85 -14.26
C PHE A 302 -19.09 -8.07 -15.49
N LEU A 303 -17.81 -7.76 -15.59
CA LEU A 303 -17.25 -7.07 -16.75
C LEU A 303 -17.27 -7.95 -18.00
N LEU A 304 -17.03 -9.27 -17.87
CA LEU A 304 -17.18 -10.21 -19.00
C LEU A 304 -18.64 -10.30 -19.46
N ALA A 305 -19.60 -10.32 -18.54
CA ALA A 305 -21.01 -10.26 -18.90
C ALA A 305 -21.34 -8.95 -19.62
N GLY A 306 -20.80 -7.82 -19.18
CA GLY A 306 -20.91 -6.54 -19.88
C GLY A 306 -20.30 -6.56 -21.29
N PHE A 307 -19.13 -7.15 -21.45
CA PHE A 307 -18.49 -7.35 -22.74
C PHE A 307 -19.38 -8.15 -23.71
N LEU A 308 -19.95 -9.26 -23.24
CA LEU A 308 -20.89 -10.08 -24.04
C LEU A 308 -22.15 -9.29 -24.41
N LEU A 309 -22.73 -8.56 -23.47
CA LEU A 309 -23.93 -7.76 -23.70
C LEU A 309 -23.70 -6.71 -24.80
N PHE A 310 -22.63 -5.91 -24.68
CA PHE A 310 -22.31 -4.86 -25.65
C PHE A 310 -21.84 -5.45 -26.99
N GLY A 311 -21.08 -6.57 -26.96
CA GLY A 311 -20.65 -7.27 -28.16
C GLY A 311 -21.82 -7.85 -28.96
N VAL A 312 -22.74 -8.55 -28.30
CA VAL A 312 -23.96 -9.06 -28.93
C VAL A 312 -24.82 -7.90 -29.43
N GLY A 313 -24.97 -6.84 -28.63
CA GLY A 313 -25.70 -5.64 -29.05
C GLY A 313 -25.15 -5.02 -30.34
N ALA A 314 -23.82 -4.86 -30.41
CA ALA A 314 -23.15 -4.36 -31.62
C ALA A 314 -23.35 -5.29 -32.82
N THR A 315 -23.28 -6.62 -32.64
CA THR A 315 -23.50 -7.60 -33.68
C THR A 315 -24.95 -7.53 -34.20
N VAL A 316 -25.94 -7.47 -33.28
CA VAL A 316 -27.38 -7.31 -33.66
C VAL A 316 -27.59 -6.01 -34.42
N MET A 317 -26.95 -4.91 -34.03
CA MET A 317 -27.05 -3.63 -34.77
C MET A 317 -26.57 -3.77 -36.21
N VAL A 318 -25.43 -4.42 -36.42
CA VAL A 318 -24.88 -4.63 -37.78
C VAL A 318 -25.78 -5.55 -38.58
N THR A 319 -26.19 -6.72 -38.06
CA THR A 319 -27.03 -7.72 -38.78
C THR A 319 -28.44 -7.25 -39.02
N SER A 320 -28.97 -6.28 -38.26
CA SER A 320 -30.30 -5.69 -38.49
C SER A 320 -30.30 -4.62 -39.56
N ARG A 321 -29.15 -4.03 -39.89
CA ARG A 321 -29.05 -2.96 -40.87
C ARG A 321 -28.52 -3.40 -42.20
N PHE A 322 -27.66 -4.42 -42.22
CA PHE A 322 -27.07 -5.03 -43.41
C PHE A 322 -27.54 -6.48 -43.58
#